data_4e3ec0f99f120c0a44015a09b53d3765
#
_entry.id   4e3ec0f99f120c0a44015a09b53d3765
#
_cell.length_a   1.000
_cell.length_b   1.000
_cell.length_c   1.000
_cell.angle_alpha   90.00
_cell.angle_beta   90.00
_cell.angle_gamma   90.00
#
_symmetry.space_group_name_H-M   'P 1'
#
loop_
_entity.id
_entity.type
_entity.pdbx_description
1 polymer ?
#
loop_
_entity_poly.entity_id
_entity_poly.type
_entity_poly.pdbx_seq_one_letter_code
_entity_poly.pdbx_strand_id
1 'polypeptide(L)'
;MVNASVDTFAQQMKSRVVRLAELHIDPSQLEEYKSTLRDEIEASIRLEPGVLTMYAVSVKGDPAQIRIFEMYADAAAYEAHLQTPHFKKYKTGTQGMVKSLVLVETDPILLGAKTK
;
A
#
# COMPACT_ATOMS: atom_id res chain seq x y z
N MET A 1 24.25 15.06 25.14
CA MET A 1 23.71 15.65 23.92
C MET A 1 22.94 14.60 23.15
N VAL A 2 21.74 14.93 22.75
CA VAL A 2 20.92 13.99 21.98
C VAL A 2 21.51 13.82 20.60
N ASN A 3 21.57 12.60 20.12
CA ASN A 3 22.01 12.29 18.76
C ASN A 3 20.93 12.71 17.78
N ALA A 4 21.21 13.70 16.94
CA ALA A 4 20.25 14.24 15.99
C ALA A 4 19.76 13.17 14.98
N SER A 5 20.63 12.22 14.61
CA SER A 5 20.27 11.13 13.68
C SER A 5 19.23 10.20 14.31
N VAL A 6 19.37 9.89 15.59
CA VAL A 6 18.40 9.04 16.31
C VAL A 6 17.05 9.74 16.42
N ASP A 7 17.06 11.04 16.78
CA ASP A 7 15.83 11.81 16.88
C ASP A 7 15.13 11.90 15.51
N THR A 8 15.91 12.17 14.45
CA THR A 8 15.38 12.27 13.09
C THR A 8 14.76 10.94 12.65
N PHE A 9 15.43 9.83 12.94
CA PHE A 9 14.91 8.51 12.61
C PHE A 9 13.59 8.23 13.34
N ALA A 10 13.54 8.52 14.64
CA ALA A 10 12.32 8.33 15.43
C ALA A 10 11.16 9.19 14.91
N GLN A 11 11.44 10.45 14.54
CA GLN A 11 10.43 11.33 13.95
C GLN A 11 9.95 10.80 12.61
N GLN A 12 10.85 10.31 11.76
CA GLN A 12 10.49 9.72 10.46
C GLN A 12 9.59 8.51 10.66
N MET A 13 9.93 7.62 11.59
CA MET A 13 9.09 6.45 11.87
C MET A 13 7.70 6.85 12.32
N LYS A 14 7.58 7.86 13.18
CA LYS A 14 6.28 8.33 13.66
C LYS A 14 5.44 8.95 12.56
N SER A 15 6.07 9.57 11.54
CA SER A 15 5.35 10.21 10.46
C SER A 15 4.87 9.21 9.40
N ARG A 16 5.41 7.98 9.37
CA ARG A 16 5.03 6.98 8.38
C ARG A 16 3.55 6.61 8.50
N VAL A 17 2.89 6.53 7.37
CA VAL A 17 1.54 5.95 7.28
C VAL A 17 1.71 4.52 6.82
N VAL A 18 1.28 3.57 7.66
CA VAL A 18 1.35 2.14 7.36
C VAL A 18 -0.07 1.60 7.38
N ARG A 19 -0.51 1.03 6.27
CA ARG A 19 -1.88 0.56 6.11
C ARG A 19 -1.88 -0.87 5.59
N LEU A 20 -2.92 -1.61 5.99
CA LEU A 20 -3.19 -2.94 5.48
C LEU A 20 -4.58 -2.94 4.86
N ALA A 21 -4.68 -3.36 3.60
CA ALA A 21 -5.97 -3.57 2.95
C ALA A 21 -6.24 -5.06 2.86
N GLU A 22 -7.44 -5.46 3.29
CA GLU A 22 -7.91 -6.84 3.20
C GLU A 22 -9.06 -6.86 2.19
N LEU A 23 -8.83 -7.51 1.05
CA LEU A 23 -9.81 -7.54 -0.04
C LEU A 23 -10.23 -8.95 -0.34
N HIS A 24 -11.52 -9.11 -0.63
CA HIS A 24 -12.05 -10.31 -1.25
C HIS A 24 -12.49 -9.95 -2.66
N ILE A 25 -11.89 -10.58 -3.65
CA ILE A 25 -12.13 -10.30 -5.06
C ILE A 25 -13.07 -11.38 -5.63
N ASP A 26 -13.92 -10.98 -6.56
CA ASP A 26 -14.73 -11.94 -7.32
C ASP A 26 -13.77 -12.92 -8.03
N PRO A 27 -13.86 -14.23 -7.71
CA PRO A 27 -12.92 -15.20 -8.30
C PRO A 27 -12.92 -15.22 -9.82
N SER A 28 -14.05 -14.91 -10.46
CA SER A 28 -14.14 -14.87 -11.92
C SER A 28 -13.37 -13.70 -12.54
N GLN A 29 -13.01 -12.70 -11.73
CA GLN A 29 -12.30 -11.50 -12.19
C GLN A 29 -10.90 -11.38 -11.58
N LEU A 30 -10.44 -12.44 -10.92
CA LEU A 30 -9.21 -12.37 -10.14
C LEU A 30 -7.97 -12.03 -10.98
N GLU A 31 -7.81 -12.65 -12.15
CA GLU A 31 -6.62 -12.40 -12.98
C GLU A 31 -6.62 -10.98 -13.54
N GLU A 32 -7.78 -10.47 -13.93
CA GLU A 32 -7.92 -9.08 -14.37
C GLU A 32 -7.63 -8.11 -13.23
N TYR A 33 -8.13 -8.41 -12.03
CA TYR A 33 -7.86 -7.60 -10.84
C TYR A 33 -6.35 -7.54 -10.57
N LYS A 34 -5.68 -8.69 -10.57
CA LYS A 34 -4.23 -8.75 -10.31
C LYS A 34 -3.44 -7.95 -11.33
N SER A 35 -3.83 -8.01 -12.60
CA SER A 35 -3.16 -7.24 -13.66
C SER A 35 -3.29 -5.74 -13.42
N THR A 36 -4.49 -5.28 -13.09
CA THR A 36 -4.74 -3.87 -12.82
C THR A 36 -4.00 -3.41 -11.57
N LEU A 37 -3.97 -4.24 -10.53
CA LEU A 37 -3.25 -3.96 -9.30
C LEU A 37 -1.74 -3.85 -9.53
N ARG A 38 -1.16 -4.76 -10.34
CA ARG A 38 0.26 -4.69 -10.69
C ARG A 38 0.61 -3.36 -11.34
N ASP A 39 -0.19 -2.94 -12.30
CA ASP A 39 0.05 -1.67 -13.01
C ASP A 39 0.03 -0.49 -12.02
N GLU A 40 -0.91 -0.49 -11.11
CA GLU A 40 -1.06 0.58 -10.12
C GLU A 40 0.14 0.61 -9.16
N ILE A 41 0.54 -0.55 -8.64
CA ILE A 41 1.68 -0.65 -7.73
C ILE A 41 2.97 -0.21 -8.43
N GLU A 42 3.21 -0.70 -9.63
CA GLU A 42 4.41 -0.33 -10.39
C GLU A 42 4.48 1.17 -10.65
N ALA A 43 3.35 1.77 -11.05
CA ALA A 43 3.30 3.21 -11.28
C ALA A 43 3.54 4.00 -9.97
N SER A 44 2.93 3.56 -8.88
CA SER A 44 3.08 4.22 -7.59
C SER A 44 4.53 4.22 -7.11
N ILE A 45 5.18 3.07 -7.17
CA ILE A 45 6.59 2.94 -6.74
C ILE A 45 7.51 3.76 -7.64
N ARG A 46 7.25 3.76 -8.95
CA ARG A 46 8.11 4.44 -9.91
C ARG A 46 7.94 5.96 -9.90
N LEU A 47 6.72 6.45 -9.71
CA LEU A 47 6.40 7.86 -9.93
C LEU A 47 6.23 8.68 -8.65
N GLU A 48 5.94 8.05 -7.52
CA GLU A 48 5.61 8.77 -6.29
C GLU A 48 6.72 8.61 -5.24
N PRO A 49 7.52 9.65 -5.02
CA PRO A 49 8.62 9.55 -4.05
C PRO A 49 8.14 9.28 -2.62
N GLY A 50 6.90 9.64 -2.29
CA GLY A 50 6.34 9.40 -0.96
C GLY A 50 5.73 8.01 -0.76
N VAL A 51 5.65 7.18 -1.80
CA VAL A 51 5.24 5.79 -1.69
C VAL A 51 6.49 4.96 -1.44
N LEU A 52 6.63 4.43 -0.23
CA LEU A 52 7.86 3.74 0.18
C LEU A 52 7.77 2.23 -0.03
N THR A 53 6.60 1.66 0.18
CA THR A 53 6.40 0.21 0.06
C THR A 53 4.96 -0.08 -0.33
N MET A 54 4.78 -0.99 -1.27
CA MET A 54 3.48 -1.58 -1.58
C MET A 54 3.70 -3.06 -1.88
N TYR A 55 3.24 -3.93 -0.98
CA TYR A 55 3.28 -5.37 -1.16
C TYR A 55 1.87 -5.91 -1.28
N ALA A 56 1.60 -6.66 -2.33
CA ALA A 56 0.32 -7.32 -2.51
C ALA A 56 0.55 -8.83 -2.54
N VAL A 57 -0.23 -9.56 -1.77
CA VAL A 57 -0.13 -11.01 -1.68
C VAL A 57 -1.52 -11.62 -1.72
N SER A 58 -1.60 -12.85 -2.26
CA SER A 58 -2.81 -13.68 -2.16
C SER A 58 -2.65 -14.62 -0.98
N VAL A 59 -3.74 -14.89 -0.28
CA VAL A 59 -3.75 -15.89 0.79
C VAL A 59 -3.60 -17.27 0.17
N LYS A 60 -2.63 -18.05 0.66
CA LYS A 60 -2.39 -19.40 0.16
C LYS A 60 -3.60 -20.29 0.45
N GLY A 61 -4.09 -20.96 -0.59
CA GLY A 61 -5.29 -21.80 -0.47
C GLY A 61 -6.60 -21.06 -0.67
N ASP A 62 -6.57 -19.72 -0.72
CA ASP A 62 -7.75 -18.89 -0.97
C ASP A 62 -7.33 -17.65 -1.76
N PRO A 63 -6.97 -17.80 -3.04
CA PRO A 63 -6.27 -16.76 -3.80
C PRO A 63 -7.10 -15.52 -4.09
N ALA A 64 -8.42 -15.57 -3.97
CA ALA A 64 -9.28 -14.40 -4.11
C ALA A 64 -9.21 -13.48 -2.90
N GLN A 65 -8.60 -13.92 -1.80
CA GLN A 65 -8.31 -13.10 -0.64
C GLN A 65 -6.95 -12.42 -0.87
N ILE A 66 -6.99 -11.11 -1.02
CA ILE A 66 -5.80 -10.29 -1.29
C ILE A 66 -5.49 -9.46 -0.06
N ARG A 67 -4.20 -9.31 0.24
CA ARG A 67 -3.72 -8.43 1.30
C ARG A 67 -2.72 -7.47 0.69
N ILE A 68 -2.91 -6.18 0.92
CA ILE A 68 -2.00 -5.15 0.43
C ILE A 68 -1.42 -4.42 1.62
N PHE A 69 -0.11 -4.46 1.74
CA PHE A 69 0.63 -3.73 2.76
C PHE A 69 1.20 -2.48 2.11
N GLU A 70 0.88 -1.30 2.66
CA GLU A 70 1.27 -0.01 2.09
C GLU A 70 1.99 0.83 3.12
N MET A 71 3.06 1.49 2.70
CA MET A 71 3.76 2.45 3.54
C MET A 71 4.05 3.72 2.78
N TYR A 72 3.66 4.84 3.37
CA TYR A 72 3.88 6.19 2.83
C TYR A 72 4.80 6.98 3.75
N ALA A 73 5.53 7.94 3.19
CA ALA A 73 6.46 8.77 3.98
C ALA A 73 5.74 9.53 5.10
N ASP A 74 4.53 10.02 4.79
CA ASP A 74 3.72 10.80 5.73
C ASP A 74 2.26 10.86 5.23
N ALA A 75 1.41 11.55 5.98
CA ALA A 75 0.01 11.71 5.62
C ALA A 75 -0.17 12.49 4.30
N ALA A 76 0.69 13.47 4.03
CA ALA A 76 0.62 14.23 2.79
C ALA A 76 0.90 13.34 1.58
N ALA A 77 1.87 12.42 1.69
CA ALA A 77 2.18 11.46 0.63
C ALA A 77 1.00 10.52 0.37
N TYR A 78 0.34 10.07 1.43
CA TYR A 78 -0.85 9.24 1.29
C TYR A 78 -1.97 10.00 0.57
N GLU A 79 -2.25 11.23 0.98
CA GLU A 79 -3.29 12.05 0.34
C GLU A 79 -2.95 12.31 -1.13
N ALA A 80 -1.68 12.59 -1.44
CA ALA A 80 -1.24 12.78 -2.82
C ALA A 80 -1.45 11.53 -3.66
N HIS A 81 -1.17 10.35 -3.07
CA HIS A 81 -1.37 9.07 -3.75
C HIS A 81 -2.82 8.90 -4.23
N LEU A 82 -3.79 9.27 -3.41
CA LEU A 82 -5.21 9.15 -3.74
C LEU A 82 -5.62 10.03 -4.91
N GLN A 83 -4.85 11.06 -5.23
CA GLN A 83 -5.15 11.99 -6.32
C GLN A 83 -4.44 11.63 -7.64
N THR A 84 -3.58 10.60 -7.64
CA THR A 84 -2.84 10.23 -8.85
C THR A 84 -3.75 9.61 -9.91
N PRO A 85 -3.41 9.79 -11.21
CA PRO A 85 -4.18 9.15 -12.28
C PRO A 85 -4.17 7.63 -12.18
N HIS A 86 -3.04 7.04 -11.80
CA HIS A 86 -2.93 5.57 -11.72
C HIS A 86 -3.75 5.00 -10.56
N PHE A 87 -3.85 5.69 -9.42
CA PHE A 87 -4.73 5.26 -8.33
C PHE A 87 -6.20 5.34 -8.76
N LYS A 88 -6.59 6.45 -9.37
CA LYS A 88 -7.98 6.65 -9.82
C LYS A 88 -8.38 5.63 -10.87
N LYS A 89 -7.49 5.33 -11.80
CA LYS A 89 -7.71 4.30 -12.82
C LYS A 89 -7.92 2.92 -12.17
N TYR A 90 -7.06 2.58 -11.21
CA TYR A 90 -7.20 1.34 -10.44
C TYR A 90 -8.55 1.29 -9.72
N LYS A 91 -8.87 2.32 -8.98
CA LYS A 91 -10.09 2.37 -8.17
C LYS A 91 -11.34 2.22 -9.04
N THR A 92 -11.41 2.96 -10.13
CA THR A 92 -12.54 2.91 -11.06
C THR A 92 -12.61 1.56 -11.77
N GLY A 93 -11.47 1.06 -12.24
CA GLY A 93 -11.42 -0.18 -13.03
C GLY A 93 -11.69 -1.44 -12.23
N THR A 94 -11.45 -1.42 -10.92
CA THR A 94 -11.64 -2.61 -10.07
C THR A 94 -12.88 -2.56 -9.19
N GLN A 95 -13.62 -1.47 -9.23
CA GLN A 95 -14.76 -1.23 -8.33
C GLN A 95 -15.78 -2.37 -8.37
N GLY A 96 -16.08 -2.89 -9.54
CA GLY A 96 -17.03 -4.00 -9.71
C GLY A 96 -16.47 -5.38 -9.40
N MET A 97 -15.17 -5.48 -9.12
CA MET A 97 -14.49 -6.76 -8.85
C MET A 97 -14.34 -7.05 -7.37
N VAL A 98 -14.47 -6.02 -6.52
CA VAL A 98 -14.23 -6.13 -5.08
C VAL A 98 -15.52 -6.47 -4.37
N LYS A 99 -15.55 -7.65 -3.73
CA LYS A 99 -16.71 -8.11 -2.94
C LYS A 99 -16.69 -7.52 -1.54
N SER A 100 -15.52 -7.37 -0.94
CA SER A 100 -15.36 -6.73 0.36
C SER A 100 -13.99 -6.08 0.48
N LEU A 101 -13.92 -5.03 1.27
CA LEU A 101 -12.70 -4.29 1.54
C LEU A 101 -12.71 -3.84 2.99
N VAL A 102 -11.66 -4.20 3.72
CA VAL A 102 -11.40 -3.70 5.06
C VAL A 102 -10.07 -2.98 5.03
N LEU A 103 -10.06 -1.73 5.45
CA LEU A 103 -8.84 -0.94 5.58
C LEU A 103 -8.45 -0.88 7.05
N VAL A 104 -7.26 -1.39 7.36
CA VAL A 104 -6.73 -1.38 8.72
C VAL A 104 -5.68 -0.30 8.81
N GLU A 105 -5.94 0.73 9.62
CA GLU A 105 -4.96 1.75 9.93
C GLU A 105 -4.13 1.28 11.11
N THR A 106 -2.83 1.53 11.05
CA THR A 106 -1.89 0.97 12.02
C THR A 106 -0.97 2.04 12.57
N ASP A 107 -0.34 1.72 13.69
CA ASP A 107 0.74 2.52 14.25
C ASP A 107 2.02 1.68 14.18
N PRO A 108 3.08 2.15 13.53
CA PRO A 108 4.32 1.37 13.42
C PRO A 108 4.92 1.07 14.79
N ILE A 109 5.36 -0.18 14.96
CA ILE A 109 6.18 -0.57 16.13
C ILE A 109 7.65 -0.50 15.73
N LEU A 110 7.99 -1.14 14.62
CA LEU A 110 9.34 -1.13 14.06
C LEU A 110 9.23 -1.45 12.57
N LEU A 111 9.85 -0.62 11.76
CA LEU A 111 9.87 -0.78 10.30
C LEU A 111 11.25 -1.28 9.89
N GLY A 112 11.51 -2.56 10.14
CA GLY A 112 12.79 -3.19 9.86
C GLY A 112 12.82 -3.80 8.48
N ALA A 113 13.91 -3.56 7.74
CA ALA A 113 14.17 -4.19 6.46
C ALA A 113 15.68 -4.23 6.24
N LYS A 114 16.13 -5.25 5.53
CA LYS A 114 17.53 -5.29 5.11
C LYS A 114 17.70 -4.48 3.84
N THR A 115 18.75 -3.70 3.80
CA THR A 115 19.23 -3.14 2.54
C THR A 115 19.99 -4.24 1.78
N LYS A 116 20.03 -4.15 0.48
CA LYS A 116 20.76 -5.14 -0.33
C LYS A 116 22.23 -5.10 -0.07
#